data_d6d0923424f15b7a8535f905e57def5c
#
_entry.id   d6d0923424f15b7a8535f905e57def5c
#
_cell.length_a   1.000
_cell.length_b   1.000
_cell.length_c   1.000
_cell.angle_alpha   90.00
_cell.angle_beta   90.00
_cell.angle_gamma   90.00
#
_symmetry.space_group_name_H-M   'P 1'
#
loop_
_entity.id
_entity.type
_entity.pdbx_description
1 polymer ?
#
loop_
_entity_poly.entity_id
_entity_poly.type
_entity_poly.pdbx_seq_one_letter_code
_entity_poly.pdbx_strand_id
1 'polypeptide(L)'
;METKNILHDIAKRCDGDIYLGVVGPVRSGKSSFIKRFMEMAVIPYIEDKDAKLRAIDELPQSGKGKMIMTVEPKFIPNQAVEMLMDENFKVNVRLVDCVGYVIEGAKGYQDDQGIRYVKTPWYLESIPFDQAAKVGTKKVIQDHSTIGIVITSDGSICDIPGANYNEATDSIVEELLEIDKPFIIIINTKDVNS
;
A
#
# COMPACT_ATOMS: atom_id res chain seq x y z
N MET A 1 19.91 -19.94 7.04
CA MET A 1 20.84 -19.59 5.94
C MET A 1 20.12 -19.15 4.66
N GLU A 2 18.98 -19.73 4.30
CA GLU A 2 18.25 -19.39 3.06
C GLU A 2 17.64 -17.98 3.01
N THR A 3 17.11 -17.49 4.11
CA THR A 3 16.44 -16.17 4.16
C THR A 3 17.40 -14.99 3.90
N LYS A 4 18.67 -15.09 4.33
CA LYS A 4 19.69 -14.07 4.07
C LYS A 4 20.04 -13.93 2.59
N ASN A 5 20.00 -15.02 1.84
CA ASN A 5 20.26 -15.02 0.40
C ASN A 5 19.14 -14.32 -0.38
N ILE A 6 17.88 -14.55 0.00
CA ILE A 6 16.72 -13.97 -0.71
C ILE A 6 16.69 -12.45 -0.59
N LEU A 7 16.89 -11.88 0.62
CA LEU A 7 16.93 -10.44 0.82
C LEU A 7 18.11 -9.78 0.08
N HIS A 8 19.27 -10.45 0.08
CA HIS A 8 20.45 -9.98 -0.65
C HIS A 8 20.23 -10.00 -2.18
N ASP A 9 19.56 -11.04 -2.70
CA ASP A 9 19.21 -11.14 -4.11
C ASP A 9 18.16 -10.08 -4.52
N ILE A 10 17.16 -9.84 -3.69
CA ILE A 10 16.16 -8.77 -3.92
C ILE A 10 16.84 -7.42 -3.97
N ALA A 11 17.67 -7.08 -2.97
CA ALA A 11 18.37 -5.81 -2.93
C ALA A 11 19.34 -5.62 -4.11
N LYS A 12 20.03 -6.67 -4.55
CA LYS A 12 20.87 -6.61 -5.76
C LYS A 12 20.07 -6.32 -7.03
N ARG A 13 18.87 -6.91 -7.16
CA ARG A 13 18.00 -6.69 -8.32
C ARG A 13 17.40 -5.28 -8.36
N CYS A 14 17.30 -4.62 -7.21
CA CYS A 14 16.69 -3.30 -7.03
C CYS A 14 17.74 -2.20 -6.77
N ASP A 15 19.03 -2.42 -7.05
CA ASP A 15 20.14 -1.50 -6.77
C ASP A 15 20.15 -0.97 -5.31
N GLY A 16 19.70 -1.80 -4.36
CA GLY A 16 19.62 -1.46 -2.94
C GLY A 16 18.33 -0.76 -2.52
N ASP A 17 17.44 -0.42 -3.46
CA ASP A 17 16.16 0.24 -3.17
C ASP A 17 14.99 -0.75 -3.18
N ILE A 18 14.26 -0.84 -2.06
CA ILE A 18 13.07 -1.68 -1.92
C ILE A 18 11.83 -0.80 -1.79
N TYR A 19 11.02 -0.79 -2.83
CA TYR A 19 9.74 -0.07 -2.85
C TYR A 19 8.59 -1.07 -2.69
N LEU A 20 7.95 -1.04 -1.51
CA LEU A 20 6.82 -1.91 -1.17
C LEU A 20 5.51 -1.23 -1.55
N GLY A 21 4.89 -1.65 -2.65
CA GLY A 21 3.58 -1.16 -3.08
C GLY A 21 2.47 -1.83 -2.29
N VAL A 22 1.83 -1.08 -1.38
CA VAL A 22 0.72 -1.60 -0.57
C VAL A 22 -0.59 -1.31 -1.28
N VAL A 23 -1.15 -2.34 -1.88
CA VAL A 23 -2.34 -2.28 -2.73
C VAL A 23 -3.47 -3.14 -2.14
N GLY A 24 -4.66 -3.00 -2.67
CA GLY A 24 -5.81 -3.75 -2.18
C GLY A 24 -7.11 -2.95 -2.26
N PRO A 25 -8.26 -3.54 -1.98
CA PRO A 25 -9.54 -2.84 -1.93
C PRO A 25 -9.55 -1.70 -0.91
N VAL A 26 -10.40 -0.71 -1.08
CA VAL A 26 -10.60 0.34 -0.06
C VAL A 26 -11.05 -0.31 1.26
N ARG A 27 -10.64 0.29 2.40
CA ARG A 27 -10.96 -0.18 3.76
C ARG A 27 -10.46 -1.58 4.12
N SER A 28 -9.56 -2.16 3.36
CA SER A 28 -8.89 -3.43 3.71
C SER A 28 -7.85 -3.30 4.82
N GLY A 29 -7.48 -2.08 5.24
CA GLY A 29 -6.51 -1.84 6.31
C GLY A 29 -5.10 -1.49 5.83
N LYS A 30 -4.91 -1.13 4.56
CA LYS A 30 -3.60 -0.77 3.97
C LYS A 30 -2.80 0.23 4.81
N SER A 31 -3.37 1.38 5.09
CA SER A 31 -2.66 2.44 5.85
C SER A 31 -2.36 2.02 7.30
N SER A 32 -3.20 1.17 7.90
CA SER A 32 -2.92 0.59 9.21
C SER A 32 -1.75 -0.39 9.16
N PHE A 33 -1.70 -1.22 8.13
CA PHE A 33 -0.57 -2.12 7.86
C PHE A 33 0.72 -1.32 7.67
N ILE A 34 0.71 -0.30 6.79
CA ILE A 34 1.88 0.55 6.53
C ILE A 34 2.41 1.14 7.83
N LYS A 35 1.52 1.73 8.64
CA LYS A 35 1.91 2.30 9.93
C LYS A 35 2.60 1.27 10.82
N ARG A 36 2.00 0.11 11.02
CA ARG A 36 2.54 -0.96 11.88
C ARG A 36 3.82 -1.55 11.33
N PHE A 37 3.89 -1.75 10.02
CA PHE A 37 5.11 -2.24 9.38
C PHE A 37 6.27 -1.28 9.57
N MET A 38 6.05 0.02 9.34
CA MET A 38 7.06 1.05 9.58
C MET A 38 7.51 1.09 11.03
N GLU A 39 6.57 1.09 12.00
CA GLU A 39 6.85 1.13 13.43
C GLU A 39 7.66 -0.09 13.92
N MET A 40 7.40 -1.27 13.37
CA MET A 40 8.00 -2.52 13.86
C MET A 40 9.22 -2.97 13.07
N ALA A 41 9.22 -2.76 11.75
CA ALA A 41 10.19 -3.37 10.85
C ALA A 41 11.15 -2.39 10.17
N VAL A 42 10.87 -1.08 10.18
CA VAL A 42 11.72 -0.09 9.50
C VAL A 42 12.30 0.92 10.48
N ILE A 43 11.47 1.66 11.19
CA ILE A 43 11.89 2.75 12.09
C ILE A 43 12.93 2.33 13.14
N PRO A 44 12.84 1.15 13.79
CA PRO A 44 13.84 0.72 14.76
C PRO A 44 15.26 0.62 14.18
N TYR A 45 15.38 0.33 12.89
CA TYR A 45 16.64 0.07 12.20
C TYR A 45 17.20 1.28 11.44
N ILE A 46 16.55 2.44 11.52
CA ILE A 46 17.08 3.71 10.98
C ILE A 46 18.10 4.25 11.97
N GLU A 47 19.36 4.38 11.52
CA GLU A 47 20.46 4.89 12.33
C GLU A 47 20.45 6.43 12.41
N ASP A 48 20.13 7.11 11.30
CA ASP A 48 20.06 8.56 11.24
C ASP A 48 18.85 9.09 12.01
N LYS A 49 19.11 9.95 13.01
CA LYS A 49 18.06 10.48 13.91
C LYS A 49 17.05 11.37 13.21
N ASP A 50 17.50 12.18 12.26
CA ASP A 50 16.62 13.13 11.55
C ASP A 50 15.76 12.39 10.54
N ALA A 51 16.33 11.40 9.84
CA ALA A 51 15.56 10.50 8.97
C ALA A 51 14.53 9.72 9.76
N LYS A 52 14.88 9.24 10.96
CA LYS A 52 13.96 8.52 11.85
C LYS A 52 12.79 9.38 12.31
N LEU A 53 13.04 10.63 12.71
CA LEU A 53 11.97 11.56 13.11
C LEU A 53 11.04 11.87 11.93
N ARG A 54 11.60 12.17 10.75
CA ARG A 54 10.80 12.38 9.53
C ARG A 54 9.92 11.18 9.21
N ALA A 55 10.48 9.96 9.26
CA ALA A 55 9.74 8.73 9.00
C ALA A 55 8.56 8.55 9.98
N ILE A 56 8.71 8.93 11.25
CA ILE A 56 7.64 8.90 12.25
C ILE A 56 6.54 9.93 11.93
N ASP A 57 6.93 11.16 11.57
CA ASP A 57 5.99 12.25 11.28
C ASP A 57 5.17 11.98 10.00
N GLU A 58 5.74 11.25 9.06
CA GLU A 58 5.11 10.91 7.78
C GLU A 58 4.22 9.65 7.84
N LEU A 59 4.13 8.97 8.99
CA LEU A 59 3.26 7.80 9.14
C LEU A 59 1.79 8.12 8.84
N PRO A 60 1.06 7.20 8.21
CA PRO A 60 -0.37 7.37 7.97
C PRO A 60 -1.12 7.55 9.30
N GLN A 61 -1.95 8.57 9.35
CA GLN A 61 -2.90 8.71 10.45
C GLN A 61 -4.07 7.76 10.23
N SER A 62 -4.26 6.81 11.14
CA SER A 62 -5.39 5.88 11.10
C SER A 62 -6.70 6.66 11.31
N GLY A 63 -7.38 6.97 10.23
CA GLY A 63 -8.67 7.67 10.28
C GLY A 63 -9.81 6.69 10.48
N LYS A 64 -10.33 6.55 11.71
CA LYS A 64 -11.63 5.91 11.90
C LYS A 64 -12.70 6.70 11.15
N GLY A 65 -13.25 6.13 10.08
CA GLY A 65 -14.45 6.61 9.43
C GLY A 65 -14.33 7.89 8.58
N LYS A 66 -13.13 8.37 8.27
CA LYS A 66 -12.97 9.59 7.45
C LYS A 66 -13.13 9.29 5.96
N MET A 67 -13.69 10.27 5.26
CA MET A 67 -13.90 10.30 3.83
C MET A 67 -12.55 10.15 3.11
N ILE A 68 -12.50 9.36 2.05
CA ILE A 68 -11.31 9.24 1.19
C ILE A 68 -11.10 10.59 0.50
N MET A 69 -9.92 11.20 0.70
CA MET A 69 -9.66 12.58 0.28
C MET A 69 -8.83 12.69 -1.00
N THR A 70 -7.91 11.76 -1.24
CA THR A 70 -6.99 11.81 -2.39
C THR A 70 -6.95 10.47 -3.11
N VAL A 71 -6.64 10.51 -4.40
CA VAL A 71 -6.45 9.32 -5.25
C VAL A 71 -4.98 9.11 -5.63
N GLU A 72 -4.12 10.06 -5.30
CA GLU A 72 -2.70 10.00 -5.62
C GLU A 72 -1.96 9.02 -4.69
N PRO A 73 -1.02 8.23 -5.22
CA PRO A 73 -0.12 7.44 -4.42
C PRO A 73 0.66 8.30 -3.43
N LYS A 74 0.79 7.81 -2.21
CA LYS A 74 1.58 8.47 -1.17
C LYS A 74 2.80 7.63 -0.82
N PHE A 75 3.96 8.21 -0.96
CA PHE A 75 5.21 7.59 -0.54
C PHE A 75 5.45 7.77 0.96
N ILE A 76 5.83 6.71 1.65
CA ILE A 76 6.00 6.68 3.11
C ILE A 76 7.30 5.95 3.47
N PRO A 77 8.28 6.65 3.98
CA PRO A 77 8.40 8.11 3.98
C PRO A 77 8.59 8.68 2.56
N ASN A 78 8.44 10.00 2.40
CA ASN A 78 8.63 10.68 1.10
C ASN A 78 9.99 10.42 0.49
N GLN A 79 11.04 10.42 1.30
CA GLN A 79 12.38 9.99 0.92
C GLN A 79 12.63 8.60 1.51
N ALA A 80 13.13 7.68 0.68
CA ALA A 80 13.53 6.36 1.15
C ALA A 80 14.49 6.47 2.33
N VAL A 81 14.35 5.56 3.28
CA VAL A 81 15.21 5.53 4.47
C VAL A 81 16.13 4.33 4.42
N GLU A 82 17.41 4.59 4.70
CA GLU A 82 18.39 3.54 4.86
C GLU A 82 18.14 2.80 6.17
N MET A 83 18.04 1.49 6.09
CA MET A 83 17.97 0.62 7.24
C MET A 83 19.04 -0.45 7.19
N LEU A 84 19.60 -0.76 8.35
CA LEU A 84 20.58 -1.82 8.51
C LEU A 84 19.87 -3.16 8.63
N MET A 85 20.12 -4.06 7.68
CA MET A 85 19.54 -5.42 7.68
C MET A 85 20.46 -6.46 8.33
N ASP A 86 21.79 -6.23 8.25
CA ASP A 86 22.84 -7.05 8.86
C ASP A 86 24.12 -6.20 8.99
N GLU A 87 25.15 -6.65 9.70
CA GLU A 87 26.39 -5.91 10.01
C GLU A 87 27.03 -5.17 8.82
N ASN A 88 26.80 -5.65 7.59
CA ASN A 88 27.37 -5.08 6.36
C ASN A 88 26.36 -4.91 5.23
N PHE A 89 25.06 -4.99 5.53
CA PHE A 89 24.03 -4.93 4.49
C PHE A 89 22.96 -3.90 4.83
N LYS A 90 22.92 -2.84 4.02
CA LYS A 90 21.97 -1.74 4.12
C LYS A 90 21.04 -1.76 2.91
N VAL A 91 19.80 -1.38 3.11
CA VAL A 91 18.80 -1.21 2.05
C VAL A 91 18.05 0.10 2.26
N ASN A 92 17.67 0.74 1.18
CA ASN A 92 16.74 1.85 1.23
C ASN A 92 15.33 1.30 1.14
N VAL A 93 14.48 1.63 2.10
CA VAL A 93 13.10 1.16 2.16
C VAL A 93 12.13 2.31 2.03
N ARG A 94 11.08 2.08 1.26
CA ARG A 94 9.98 3.01 1.06
C ARG A 94 8.70 2.24 0.80
N LEU A 95 7.62 2.61 1.47
CA LEU A 95 6.31 2.07 1.18
C LEU A 95 5.53 3.04 0.29
N VAL A 96 4.63 2.51 -0.50
CA VAL A 96 3.75 3.30 -1.37
C VAL A 96 2.31 2.93 -1.02
N ASP A 97 1.59 3.90 -0.43
CA ASP A 97 0.16 3.76 -0.14
C ASP A 97 -0.66 4.24 -1.33
N CYS A 98 -1.77 3.58 -1.59
CA CYS A 98 -2.76 4.00 -2.57
C CYS A 98 -4.17 3.92 -1.99
N VAL A 99 -5.13 4.56 -2.65
CA VAL A 99 -6.54 4.47 -2.26
C VAL A 99 -7.04 3.04 -2.31
N GLY A 100 -6.70 2.33 -3.37
CA GLY A 100 -7.19 0.99 -3.64
C GLY A 100 -8.49 0.97 -4.45
N TYR A 101 -8.87 -0.19 -4.91
CA TYR A 101 -10.09 -0.38 -5.71
C TYR A 101 -11.34 -0.14 -4.86
N VAL A 102 -12.26 0.65 -5.40
CA VAL A 102 -13.56 0.88 -4.77
C VAL A 102 -14.39 -0.40 -4.81
N ILE A 103 -15.02 -0.73 -3.69
CA ILE A 103 -15.87 -1.90 -3.53
C ILE A 103 -17.25 -1.49 -3.05
N GLU A 104 -18.23 -2.35 -3.26
CA GLU A 104 -19.59 -2.15 -2.77
C GLU A 104 -19.60 -2.00 -1.23
N GLY A 105 -20.38 -1.06 -0.72
CA GLY A 105 -20.43 -0.72 0.71
C GLY A 105 -19.35 0.26 1.19
N ALA A 106 -18.37 0.61 0.35
CA ALA A 106 -17.42 1.67 0.68
C ALA A 106 -18.11 3.04 0.70
N LYS A 107 -17.60 3.95 1.55
CA LYS A 107 -18.15 5.32 1.68
C LYS A 107 -17.10 6.35 1.26
N GLY A 108 -17.57 7.50 0.72
CA GLY A 108 -16.73 8.66 0.43
C GLY A 108 -16.29 8.79 -1.03
N TYR A 109 -16.62 7.86 -1.89
CA TYR A 109 -16.43 7.98 -3.35
C TYR A 109 -17.66 8.56 -4.07
N GLN A 110 -18.79 8.71 -3.35
CA GLN A 110 -20.04 9.29 -3.81
C GLN A 110 -20.47 10.42 -2.87
N ASP A 111 -21.23 11.35 -3.40
CA ASP A 111 -21.95 12.41 -2.69
C ASP A 111 -23.43 12.42 -3.12
N ASP A 112 -24.17 13.46 -2.72
CA ASP A 112 -25.62 13.61 -3.02
C ASP A 112 -25.90 13.75 -4.53
N GLN A 113 -24.88 14.04 -5.34
CA GLN A 113 -24.98 14.18 -6.81
C GLN A 113 -24.52 12.92 -7.57
N GLY A 114 -24.07 11.88 -6.85
CA GLY A 114 -23.56 10.62 -7.43
C GLY A 114 -22.07 10.41 -7.22
N ILE A 115 -21.40 9.76 -8.20
CA ILE A 115 -19.96 9.52 -8.11
C ILE A 115 -19.19 10.83 -8.17
N ARG A 116 -18.31 11.08 -7.22
CA ARG A 116 -17.44 12.26 -7.17
C ARG A 116 -16.45 12.26 -8.33
N TYR A 117 -16.22 13.43 -8.92
CA TYR A 117 -15.16 13.65 -9.88
C TYR A 117 -13.94 14.25 -9.20
N VAL A 118 -12.75 13.78 -9.57
CA VAL A 118 -11.48 14.21 -8.97
C VAL A 118 -10.45 14.52 -10.04
N LYS A 119 -9.59 15.49 -9.75
CA LYS A 119 -8.40 15.77 -10.56
C LYS A 119 -7.29 14.78 -10.20
N THR A 120 -6.54 14.38 -11.20
CA THR A 120 -5.38 13.51 -11.03
C THR A 120 -4.22 14.04 -11.86
N PRO A 121 -2.96 13.71 -11.53
CA PRO A 121 -1.80 14.13 -12.34
C PRO A 121 -1.77 13.50 -13.73
N TRP A 122 -2.56 12.46 -13.96
CA TRP A 122 -2.51 11.65 -15.19
C TRP A 122 -3.52 12.07 -16.26
N TYR A 123 -4.51 12.90 -15.90
CA TYR A 123 -5.55 13.35 -16.80
C TYR A 123 -5.76 14.86 -16.70
N LEU A 124 -5.95 15.51 -17.85
CA LEU A 124 -6.21 16.95 -17.90
C LEU A 124 -7.57 17.31 -17.33
N GLU A 125 -8.56 16.44 -17.50
CA GLU A 125 -9.92 16.63 -16.99
C GLU A 125 -10.14 15.82 -15.72
N SER A 126 -11.14 16.23 -14.93
CA SER A 126 -11.59 15.46 -13.77
C SER A 126 -12.25 14.16 -14.23
N ILE A 127 -11.92 13.07 -13.60
CA ILE A 127 -12.47 11.74 -13.88
C ILE A 127 -13.23 11.20 -12.68
N PRO A 128 -14.14 10.21 -12.85
CA PRO A 128 -14.82 9.56 -11.74
C PRO A 128 -13.83 9.00 -10.70
N PHE A 129 -14.18 9.10 -9.43
CA PHE A 129 -13.31 8.71 -8.32
C PHE A 129 -12.87 7.25 -8.39
N ASP A 130 -13.76 6.34 -8.73
CA ASP A 130 -13.48 4.90 -8.88
C ASP A 130 -12.45 4.63 -9.98
N GLN A 131 -12.56 5.32 -11.11
CA GLN A 131 -11.56 5.26 -12.18
C GLN A 131 -10.21 5.81 -11.72
N ALA A 132 -10.21 6.96 -11.04
CA ALA A 132 -9.00 7.56 -10.51
C ALA A 132 -8.30 6.66 -9.49
N ALA A 133 -9.07 6.03 -8.60
CA ALA A 133 -8.58 5.07 -7.62
C ALA A 133 -7.96 3.82 -8.30
N LYS A 134 -8.60 3.32 -9.36
CA LYS A 134 -8.08 2.20 -10.15
C LYS A 134 -6.76 2.56 -10.83
N VAL A 135 -6.72 3.72 -11.53
CA VAL A 135 -5.49 4.19 -12.18
C VAL A 135 -4.36 4.41 -11.17
N GLY A 136 -4.63 5.05 -10.03
CA GLY A 136 -3.65 5.26 -8.98
C GLY A 136 -3.08 3.97 -8.42
N THR A 137 -3.93 2.96 -8.19
CA THR A 137 -3.48 1.62 -7.76
C THR A 137 -2.61 0.95 -8.82
N LYS A 138 -3.03 1.03 -10.08
CA LYS A 138 -2.27 0.49 -11.22
C LYS A 138 -0.89 1.13 -11.34
N LYS A 139 -0.78 2.44 -11.14
CA LYS A 139 0.49 3.16 -11.11
C LYS A 139 1.41 2.69 -9.98
N VAL A 140 0.87 2.42 -8.80
CA VAL A 140 1.66 1.82 -7.71
C VAL A 140 2.18 0.45 -8.10
N ILE A 141 1.33 -0.39 -8.68
CA ILE A 141 1.70 -1.73 -9.13
C ILE A 141 2.80 -1.66 -10.21
N GLN A 142 2.61 -0.87 -11.24
CA GLN A 142 3.46 -0.86 -12.43
C GLN A 142 4.74 -0.04 -12.23
N ASP A 143 4.60 1.21 -11.77
CA ASP A 143 5.66 2.22 -11.88
C ASP A 143 6.37 2.49 -10.54
N HIS A 144 5.74 2.23 -9.40
CA HIS A 144 6.20 2.75 -8.12
C HIS A 144 6.57 1.68 -7.08
N SER A 145 6.54 0.41 -7.42
CA SER A 145 6.89 -0.66 -6.50
C SER A 145 7.81 -1.71 -7.11
N THR A 146 8.68 -2.28 -6.31
CA THR A 146 9.51 -3.46 -6.66
C THR A 146 8.81 -4.74 -6.23
N ILE A 147 8.04 -4.70 -5.13
CA ILE A 147 7.28 -5.82 -4.58
C ILE A 147 5.87 -5.34 -4.25
N GLY A 148 4.86 -6.15 -4.58
CA GLY A 148 3.47 -5.91 -4.22
C GLY A 148 3.12 -6.52 -2.85
N ILE A 149 2.39 -5.75 -2.02
CA ILE A 149 1.75 -6.25 -0.80
C ILE A 149 0.26 -6.02 -0.96
N VAL A 150 -0.46 -7.09 -1.25
CA VAL A 150 -1.92 -7.04 -1.43
C VAL A 150 -2.58 -7.22 -0.06
N ILE A 151 -3.28 -6.17 0.40
CA ILE A 151 -4.04 -6.25 1.66
C ILE A 151 -5.52 -6.40 1.32
N THR A 152 -6.10 -7.50 1.72
CA THR A 152 -7.54 -7.77 1.61
C THR A 152 -8.16 -8.02 2.99
N SER A 153 -9.44 -8.33 3.07
CA SER A 153 -10.14 -8.61 4.32
C SER A 153 -11.22 -9.68 4.13
N ASP A 154 -11.44 -10.45 5.19
CA ASP A 154 -12.58 -11.36 5.33
C ASP A 154 -13.91 -10.65 5.69
N GLY A 155 -13.88 -9.31 5.83
CA GLY A 155 -15.02 -8.49 6.24
C GLY A 155 -15.18 -8.31 7.75
N SER A 156 -14.44 -9.05 8.58
CA SER A 156 -14.57 -8.98 10.03
C SER A 156 -14.10 -7.66 10.67
N ILE A 157 -13.26 -6.90 9.95
CA ILE A 157 -12.62 -5.67 10.47
C ILE A 157 -13.49 -4.41 10.35
N CYS A 158 -14.51 -4.43 9.49
CA CYS A 158 -15.42 -3.29 9.25
C CYS A 158 -16.80 -3.79 8.80
N ASP A 159 -17.74 -2.87 8.57
CA ASP A 159 -19.13 -3.18 8.21
C ASP A 159 -19.34 -3.53 6.71
N ILE A 160 -18.28 -3.96 6.01
CA ILE A 160 -18.36 -4.39 4.60
C ILE A 160 -18.23 -5.91 4.55
N PRO A 161 -19.18 -6.62 3.92
CA PRO A 161 -19.10 -8.07 3.78
C PRO A 161 -17.82 -8.54 3.10
N GLY A 162 -17.24 -9.66 3.56
CA GLY A 162 -16.01 -10.23 2.99
C GLY A 162 -16.08 -10.49 1.49
N ALA A 163 -17.24 -10.96 1.00
CA ALA A 163 -17.46 -11.23 -0.42
C ALA A 163 -17.21 -10.00 -1.33
N ASN A 164 -17.46 -8.77 -0.82
CA ASN A 164 -17.27 -7.55 -1.59
C ASN A 164 -15.78 -7.23 -1.86
N TYR A 165 -14.86 -7.87 -1.12
CA TYR A 165 -13.42 -7.70 -1.35
C TYR A 165 -12.87 -8.58 -2.47
N ASN A 166 -13.54 -9.69 -2.81
CA ASN A 166 -13.00 -10.73 -3.68
C ASN A 166 -12.68 -10.20 -5.08
N GLU A 167 -13.66 -9.64 -5.79
CA GLU A 167 -13.49 -9.17 -7.17
C GLU A 167 -12.35 -8.14 -7.30
N ALA A 168 -12.27 -7.19 -6.37
CA ALA A 168 -11.22 -6.18 -6.37
C ALA A 168 -9.85 -6.80 -6.04
N THR A 169 -9.79 -7.80 -5.17
CA THR A 169 -8.57 -8.52 -4.84
C THR A 169 -8.08 -9.32 -6.04
N ASP A 170 -8.97 -10.07 -6.68
CA ASP A 170 -8.65 -10.87 -7.87
C ASP A 170 -8.12 -9.99 -9.01
N SER A 171 -8.78 -8.87 -9.29
CA SER A 171 -8.31 -7.90 -10.30
C SER A 171 -6.90 -7.37 -10.03
N ILE A 172 -6.55 -7.10 -8.76
CA ILE A 172 -5.21 -6.62 -8.37
C ILE A 172 -4.18 -7.74 -8.53
N VAL A 173 -4.53 -8.96 -8.15
CA VAL A 173 -3.65 -10.13 -8.29
C VAL A 173 -3.38 -10.43 -9.76
N GLU A 174 -4.41 -10.39 -10.62
CA GLU A 174 -4.26 -10.56 -12.06
C GLU A 174 -3.29 -9.51 -12.65
N GLU A 175 -3.43 -8.23 -12.29
CA GLU A 175 -2.52 -7.18 -12.76
C GLU A 175 -1.06 -7.41 -12.31
N LEU A 176 -0.84 -7.92 -11.10
CA LEU A 176 0.51 -8.25 -10.61
C LEU A 176 1.11 -9.45 -11.35
N LEU A 177 0.29 -10.46 -11.65
CA LEU A 177 0.69 -11.64 -12.42
C LEU A 177 1.01 -11.29 -13.88
N GLU A 178 0.21 -10.44 -14.52
CA GLU A 178 0.43 -10.00 -15.92
C GLU A 178 1.80 -9.35 -16.15
N ILE A 179 2.35 -8.66 -15.14
CA ILE A 179 3.65 -7.99 -15.24
C ILE A 179 4.79 -8.76 -14.54
N ASP A 180 4.52 -10.01 -14.12
CA ASP A 180 5.49 -10.87 -13.41
C ASP A 180 6.12 -10.19 -12.17
N LYS A 181 5.33 -9.38 -11.45
CA LYS A 181 5.78 -8.68 -10.24
C LYS A 181 5.65 -9.60 -9.02
N PRO A 182 6.71 -9.76 -8.21
CA PRO A 182 6.61 -10.53 -6.97
C PRO A 182 5.66 -9.84 -5.99
N PHE A 183 4.80 -10.60 -5.34
CA PHE A 183 3.85 -10.09 -4.35
C PHE A 183 3.52 -11.12 -3.28
N ILE A 184 2.96 -10.61 -2.17
CA ILE A 184 2.33 -11.41 -1.12
C ILE A 184 0.90 -10.92 -0.90
N ILE A 185 0.02 -11.81 -0.44
CA ILE A 185 -1.35 -11.47 -0.04
C ILE A 185 -1.46 -11.60 1.47
N ILE A 186 -2.00 -10.58 2.10
CA ILE A 186 -2.26 -10.52 3.54
C ILE A 186 -3.76 -10.32 3.74
N ILE A 187 -4.40 -11.24 4.46
CA ILE A 187 -5.80 -11.16 4.84
C ILE A 187 -5.89 -10.50 6.22
N ASN A 188 -6.54 -9.34 6.28
CA ASN A 188 -6.78 -8.65 7.53
C ASN A 188 -8.08 -9.19 8.16
N THR A 189 -7.95 -9.83 9.31
CA THR A 189 -9.02 -10.51 10.03
C THR A 189 -8.97 -10.20 11.52
N LYS A 190 -10.10 -10.33 12.23
CA LYS A 190 -10.16 -10.29 13.69
C LYS A 190 -9.85 -11.63 14.33
N ASP A 191 -10.05 -12.72 13.61
CA ASP A 191 -9.80 -14.07 14.08
C ASP A 191 -8.84 -14.81 13.15
N VAL A 192 -7.62 -15.04 13.62
CA VAL A 192 -6.56 -15.73 12.87
C VAL A 192 -6.79 -17.24 12.78
N ASN A 193 -7.75 -17.79 13.52
CA ASN A 193 -8.04 -19.22 13.57
C ASN A 193 -9.37 -19.59 12.89
N SER A 194 -10.05 -18.64 12.25
CA SER A 194 -11.30 -18.86 11.53
C SER A 194 -11.08 -19.42 10.13
#